data_66651f846e1906c396c88a4a5e6f966d
#
_entry.id   66651f846e1906c396c88a4a5e6f966d
#
_cell.length_a   1.000
_cell.length_b   1.000
_cell.length_c   1.000
_cell.angle_alpha   90.00
_cell.angle_beta   90.00
_cell.angle_gamma   90.00
#
_symmetry.space_group_name_H-M   'P 1'
#
loop_
_entity.id
_entity.type
_entity.pdbx_description
1 polymer ?
#
loop_
_entity_poly.entity_id
_entity_poly.type
_entity_poly.pdbx_seq_one_letter_code
_entity_poly.pdbx_strand_id
1 'polypeptide(L)'
;VTTVGTCPYPFGDPVRLDVHPSYARSRAEQPAMRVRLPYGDECWLVTRYSDVKTVLSDSRFSRARAAGREDTPRVTPEAAPAGSILSMDPPEHSRLRRMIARGFTARRVREFRPRTQEIVDGLLDEIERVGPPADLVERLALPLPVSVISQMLGVPPAEHHRFRDFSAMVLSTTAFTREEVVAARAGLEEYLGELAEQRRRVPGDDLMSALVAAHDDDRLSEQELRQTGITLLVGGHESTASQFASSVYLLLSRPERWALLRERPELVPSAVEELLRFIPLGSGGAFARYAVEDVQLGEVLVRAGEAVVASTNSANRDDRVFADPDEFDLTREHNPHLAFGGGVHVCLGAQLARGELQVALESLLTRFPDLRLTTPAEEVPWKEGTLLRSPRELPVTW
;
A
#
# COMPACT_ATOMS: atom_id res chain seq x y z
N VAL A 1 15.60 -5.06 -36.71
CA VAL A 1 14.75 -4.86 -35.48
C VAL A 1 14.52 -6.26 -34.95
N THR A 2 15.33 -6.68 -33.98
CA THR A 2 15.12 -7.93 -33.25
C THR A 2 13.82 -7.78 -32.46
N THR A 3 12.84 -8.59 -32.79
CA THR A 3 11.62 -8.75 -31.96
C THR A 3 12.06 -9.27 -30.59
N VAL A 4 12.23 -8.38 -29.63
CA VAL A 4 12.44 -8.75 -28.22
C VAL A 4 11.15 -9.42 -27.77
N GLY A 5 11.20 -10.72 -27.47
CA GLY A 5 10.04 -11.46 -27.01
C GLY A 5 9.48 -10.84 -25.73
N THR A 6 8.16 -10.81 -25.61
CA THR A 6 7.46 -10.30 -24.44
C THR A 6 7.82 -11.15 -23.20
N CYS A 7 8.31 -10.51 -22.14
CA CYS A 7 8.67 -11.19 -20.90
C CYS A 7 7.45 -11.31 -19.96
N PRO A 8 7.22 -12.47 -19.32
CA PRO A 8 6.19 -12.55 -18.26
C PRO A 8 6.55 -11.65 -17.08
N TYR A 9 5.54 -11.02 -16.49
CA TYR A 9 5.68 -10.13 -15.34
C TYR A 9 4.47 -10.32 -14.39
N PRO A 10 4.66 -10.35 -13.07
CA PRO A 10 5.91 -10.24 -12.30
C PRO A 10 6.96 -11.29 -12.64
N PHE A 11 8.25 -11.03 -12.34
CA PHE A 11 9.38 -11.90 -12.64
C PHE A 11 9.45 -13.14 -11.72
N GLY A 12 8.42 -13.96 -11.75
CA GLY A 12 8.31 -15.15 -10.88
C GLY A 12 7.70 -14.84 -9.51
N ASP A 13 7.58 -15.89 -8.69
CA ASP A 13 6.99 -15.78 -7.36
C ASP A 13 7.92 -15.03 -6.41
N PRO A 14 7.38 -14.11 -5.61
CA PRO A 14 8.18 -13.37 -4.66
C PRO A 14 8.66 -14.27 -3.53
N VAL A 15 9.96 -14.20 -3.21
CA VAL A 15 10.53 -14.86 -2.03
C VAL A 15 10.65 -13.82 -0.92
N ARG A 16 9.76 -13.86 0.04
CA ARG A 16 9.73 -12.92 1.19
C ARG A 16 9.95 -11.46 0.77
N LEU A 17 11.04 -10.82 1.20
CA LEU A 17 11.39 -9.43 0.89
C LEU A 17 12.42 -9.31 -0.26
N ASP A 18 12.76 -10.40 -0.92
CA ASP A 18 13.72 -10.35 -2.01
C ASP A 18 13.16 -9.61 -3.23
N VAL A 19 14.00 -8.82 -3.85
CA VAL A 19 13.74 -8.18 -5.13
C VAL A 19 14.36 -9.02 -6.24
N HIS A 20 13.55 -9.49 -7.19
CA HIS A 20 14.02 -10.40 -8.23
C HIS A 20 15.18 -9.78 -9.03
N PRO A 21 16.28 -10.53 -9.31
CA PRO A 21 17.48 -10.00 -10.00
C PRO A 21 17.21 -9.36 -11.37
N SER A 22 16.13 -9.76 -12.05
CA SER A 22 15.71 -9.16 -13.32
C SER A 22 15.45 -7.66 -13.24
N TYR A 23 15.10 -7.13 -12.06
CA TYR A 23 14.95 -5.67 -11.91
C TYR A 23 16.28 -4.94 -12.04
N ALA A 24 17.35 -5.43 -11.41
CA ALA A 24 18.68 -4.84 -11.54
C ALA A 24 19.17 -4.92 -12.98
N ARG A 25 19.01 -6.08 -13.63
CA ARG A 25 19.36 -6.25 -15.06
C ARG A 25 18.56 -5.30 -15.93
N SER A 26 17.24 -5.20 -15.73
CA SER A 26 16.39 -4.28 -16.49
C SER A 26 16.84 -2.82 -16.33
N ARG A 27 17.11 -2.37 -15.11
CA ARG A 27 17.62 -1.00 -14.88
C ARG A 27 18.93 -0.73 -15.63
N ALA A 28 19.80 -1.71 -15.70
CA ALA A 28 21.10 -1.57 -16.38
C ALA A 28 21.00 -1.59 -17.90
N GLU A 29 20.31 -2.60 -18.45
CA GLU A 29 20.37 -2.98 -19.87
C GLU A 29 19.14 -2.49 -20.66
N GLN A 30 17.93 -2.61 -20.11
CA GLN A 30 16.68 -2.31 -20.79
C GLN A 30 15.63 -1.73 -19.83
N PRO A 31 15.77 -0.45 -19.42
CA PRO A 31 14.97 0.16 -18.35
C PRO A 31 13.48 0.33 -18.67
N ALA A 32 13.13 0.27 -19.97
CA ALA A 32 11.76 0.16 -20.44
C ALA A 32 11.68 -1.08 -21.35
N MET A 33 10.85 -2.05 -21.00
CA MET A 33 10.74 -3.33 -21.71
C MET A 33 9.28 -3.77 -21.88
N ARG A 34 8.99 -4.56 -22.91
CA ARG A 34 7.66 -5.16 -23.10
C ARG A 34 7.47 -6.34 -22.15
N VAL A 35 6.33 -6.32 -21.43
CA VAL A 35 5.95 -7.38 -20.51
C VAL A 35 4.48 -7.76 -20.70
N ARG A 36 4.15 -8.98 -20.25
CA ARG A 36 2.79 -9.50 -20.18
C ARG A 36 2.46 -9.82 -18.73
N LEU A 37 1.41 -9.19 -18.21
CA LEU A 37 0.85 -9.47 -16.90
C LEU A 37 -0.13 -10.66 -16.97
N PRO A 38 -0.56 -11.24 -15.83
CA PRO A 38 -1.54 -12.32 -15.80
C PRO A 38 -2.86 -12.01 -16.52
N TYR A 39 -3.28 -10.76 -16.52
CA TYR A 39 -4.51 -10.30 -17.17
C TYR A 39 -4.24 -9.08 -18.06
N GLY A 40 -5.07 -8.94 -19.11
CA GLY A 40 -5.02 -7.83 -20.07
C GLY A 40 -3.95 -8.00 -21.14
N ASP A 41 -3.72 -6.92 -21.86
CA ASP A 41 -2.78 -6.87 -22.97
C ASP A 41 -1.32 -6.65 -22.52
N GLU A 42 -0.40 -6.70 -23.48
CA GLU A 42 1.00 -6.34 -23.24
C GLU A 42 1.17 -4.86 -22.91
N CYS A 43 2.16 -4.56 -22.08
CA CYS A 43 2.48 -3.19 -21.71
C CYS A 43 4.00 -2.95 -21.61
N TRP A 44 4.35 -1.70 -21.45
CA TRP A 44 5.70 -1.31 -21.05
C TRP A 44 5.85 -1.44 -19.53
N LEU A 45 6.94 -2.07 -19.08
CA LEU A 45 7.43 -1.99 -17.71
C LEU A 45 8.58 -0.99 -17.67
N VAL A 46 8.51 0.01 -16.77
CA VAL A 46 9.63 0.91 -16.49
C VAL A 46 10.22 0.64 -15.12
N THR A 47 11.56 0.64 -15.02
CA THR A 47 12.31 0.16 -13.86
C THR A 47 13.29 1.16 -13.27
N ARG A 48 13.81 2.15 -14.03
CA ARG A 48 14.68 3.23 -13.52
C ARG A 48 13.88 4.24 -12.73
N TYR A 49 14.47 4.78 -11.69
CA TYR A 49 13.84 5.77 -10.82
C TYR A 49 13.29 6.98 -11.58
N SER A 50 14.09 7.56 -12.50
CA SER A 50 13.68 8.71 -13.31
C SER A 50 12.43 8.43 -14.14
N ASP A 51 12.39 7.29 -14.83
CA ASP A 51 11.30 6.91 -15.71
C ASP A 51 10.04 6.55 -14.92
N VAL A 52 10.21 5.82 -13.81
CA VAL A 52 9.13 5.52 -12.86
C VAL A 52 8.53 6.82 -12.33
N LYS A 53 9.36 7.78 -11.88
CA LYS A 53 8.91 9.08 -11.40
C LYS A 53 8.17 9.85 -12.48
N THR A 54 8.65 9.83 -13.73
CA THR A 54 7.98 10.44 -14.88
C THR A 54 6.60 9.83 -15.10
N VAL A 55 6.50 8.49 -15.21
CA VAL A 55 5.20 7.80 -15.40
C VAL A 55 4.23 8.11 -14.25
N LEU A 56 4.72 8.26 -13.01
CA LEU A 56 3.87 8.56 -11.86
C LEU A 56 3.39 10.01 -11.80
N SER A 57 4.11 10.97 -12.38
CA SER A 57 3.85 12.41 -12.19
C SER A 57 3.42 13.16 -13.44
N ASP A 58 3.72 12.65 -14.63
CA ASP A 58 3.39 13.31 -15.90
C ASP A 58 1.93 13.04 -16.26
N SER A 59 1.17 14.11 -16.53
CA SER A 59 -0.25 14.04 -16.88
C SER A 59 -0.54 13.34 -18.22
N ARG A 60 0.47 13.12 -19.03
CA ARG A 60 0.36 12.34 -20.26
C ARG A 60 0.17 10.83 -20.01
N PHE A 61 0.34 10.37 -18.78
CA PHE A 61 0.07 8.99 -18.37
C PHE A 61 -1.22 8.90 -17.57
N SER A 62 -2.31 8.64 -18.27
CA SER A 62 -3.68 8.61 -17.75
C SER A 62 -4.00 7.31 -16.99
N ARG A 63 -4.61 7.43 -15.81
CA ARG A 63 -5.24 6.31 -15.10
C ARG A 63 -6.70 6.13 -15.48
N ALA A 64 -7.39 7.21 -15.83
CA ALA A 64 -8.79 7.13 -16.24
C ALA A 64 -8.99 6.26 -17.49
N ARG A 65 -8.01 6.23 -18.40
CA ARG A 65 -8.05 5.35 -19.57
C ARG A 65 -7.91 3.86 -19.25
N ALA A 66 -7.51 3.50 -18.05
CA ALA A 66 -7.42 2.11 -17.58
C ALA A 66 -8.71 1.62 -16.90
N ALA A 67 -9.60 2.54 -16.50
CA ALA A 67 -10.76 2.24 -15.69
C ALA A 67 -11.77 1.36 -16.43
N GLY A 68 -12.20 0.26 -15.81
CA GLY A 68 -13.27 -0.62 -16.30
C GLY A 68 -12.95 -1.41 -17.57
N ARG A 69 -11.71 -1.39 -18.04
CA ARG A 69 -11.30 -2.09 -19.27
C ARG A 69 -10.71 -3.46 -18.96
N GLU A 70 -11.24 -4.50 -19.57
CA GLU A 70 -10.75 -5.88 -19.42
C GLU A 70 -9.38 -6.11 -20.07
N ASP A 71 -9.01 -5.33 -21.09
CA ASP A 71 -7.72 -5.38 -21.77
C ASP A 71 -6.61 -4.61 -21.02
N THR A 72 -6.93 -3.90 -19.93
CA THR A 72 -5.92 -3.23 -19.10
C THR A 72 -4.99 -4.24 -18.43
N PRO A 73 -3.66 -4.10 -18.61
CA PRO A 73 -2.67 -4.95 -17.95
C PRO A 73 -2.79 -4.87 -16.44
N ARG A 74 -2.92 -6.03 -15.76
CA ARG A 74 -3.11 -6.09 -14.31
C ARG A 74 -2.72 -7.43 -13.72
N VAL A 75 -2.46 -7.46 -12.43
CA VAL A 75 -2.15 -8.69 -11.67
C VAL A 75 -3.38 -9.24 -10.93
N THR A 76 -4.45 -8.45 -10.80
CA THR A 76 -5.69 -8.83 -10.11
C THR A 76 -6.71 -9.37 -11.12
N PRO A 77 -7.61 -10.30 -10.73
CA PRO A 77 -8.66 -10.83 -11.61
C PRO A 77 -9.61 -9.76 -12.15
N GLU A 78 -9.87 -8.73 -11.35
CA GLU A 78 -10.76 -7.63 -11.68
C GLU A 78 -10.04 -6.39 -12.17
N ALA A 79 -10.63 -5.71 -13.15
CA ALA A 79 -10.18 -4.38 -13.56
C ALA A 79 -10.51 -3.33 -12.48
N ALA A 80 -9.70 -2.27 -12.41
CA ALA A 80 -9.97 -1.16 -11.49
C ALA A 80 -11.31 -0.51 -11.82
N PRO A 81 -12.21 -0.33 -10.82
CA PRO A 81 -13.57 0.17 -11.08
C PRO A 81 -13.57 1.63 -11.54
N ALA A 82 -14.48 1.96 -12.42
CA ALA A 82 -14.81 3.35 -12.70
C ALA A 82 -15.41 4.03 -11.44
N GLY A 83 -15.19 5.32 -11.27
CA GLY A 83 -15.68 6.07 -10.10
C GLY A 83 -14.76 6.03 -8.89
N SER A 84 -13.73 5.17 -8.88
CA SER A 84 -12.69 5.21 -7.86
C SER A 84 -11.71 6.37 -8.11
N ILE A 85 -11.32 7.09 -7.06
CA ILE A 85 -10.27 8.12 -7.14
C ILE A 85 -8.96 7.57 -7.72
N LEU A 86 -8.71 6.27 -7.55
CA LEU A 86 -7.54 5.59 -8.11
C LEU A 86 -7.61 5.43 -9.63
N SER A 87 -8.78 5.60 -10.23
CA SER A 87 -9.06 5.43 -11.66
C SER A 87 -9.50 6.74 -12.33
N MET A 88 -9.12 7.87 -11.77
CA MET A 88 -9.46 9.21 -12.28
C MET A 88 -8.20 9.98 -12.66
N ASP A 89 -8.36 10.96 -13.55
CA ASP A 89 -7.37 11.99 -13.85
C ASP A 89 -7.90 13.38 -13.43
N PRO A 90 -7.06 14.40 -13.30
CA PRO A 90 -7.54 15.78 -13.21
C PRO A 90 -8.38 16.18 -14.44
N PRO A 91 -9.46 16.96 -14.28
CA PRO A 91 -9.85 17.71 -13.07
C PRO A 91 -10.68 16.91 -12.04
N GLU A 92 -11.35 15.80 -12.42
CA GLU A 92 -12.25 15.01 -11.56
C GLU A 92 -11.51 14.45 -10.36
N HIS A 93 -10.34 13.86 -10.57
CA HIS A 93 -9.44 13.43 -9.49
C HIS A 93 -9.17 14.57 -8.50
N SER A 94 -8.83 15.77 -9.01
CA SER A 94 -8.47 16.90 -8.15
C SER A 94 -9.64 17.42 -7.34
N ARG A 95 -10.88 17.34 -7.88
CA ARG A 95 -12.12 17.68 -7.18
C ARG A 95 -12.33 16.73 -6.00
N LEU A 96 -12.35 15.44 -6.26
CA LEU A 96 -12.59 14.40 -5.26
C LEU A 96 -11.45 14.39 -4.21
N ARG A 97 -10.19 14.41 -4.64
CA ARG A 97 -9.04 14.42 -3.73
C ARG A 97 -9.06 15.61 -2.76
N ARG A 98 -9.48 16.79 -3.20
CA ARG A 98 -9.56 17.99 -2.37
C ARG A 98 -10.56 17.86 -1.23
N MET A 99 -11.65 17.14 -1.44
CA MET A 99 -12.65 16.84 -0.39
C MET A 99 -12.08 15.87 0.64
N ILE A 100 -11.51 14.76 0.19
CA ILE A 100 -10.98 13.71 1.06
C ILE A 100 -9.75 14.19 1.84
N ALA A 101 -8.86 14.96 1.20
CA ALA A 101 -7.60 15.42 1.79
C ALA A 101 -7.79 16.28 3.06
N ARG A 102 -8.98 16.83 3.29
CA ARG A 102 -9.30 17.57 4.53
C ARG A 102 -9.17 16.69 5.78
N GLY A 103 -9.46 15.39 5.66
CA GLY A 103 -9.30 14.43 6.74
C GLY A 103 -7.85 13.98 6.99
N PHE A 104 -6.95 14.20 6.01
CA PHE A 104 -5.55 13.74 6.04
C PHE A 104 -4.55 14.89 6.11
N THR A 105 -4.97 16.10 6.51
CA THR A 105 -4.05 17.21 6.70
C THR A 105 -3.02 16.90 7.77
N ALA A 106 -1.81 17.47 7.66
CA ALA A 106 -0.75 17.30 8.65
C ALA A 106 -1.21 17.67 10.08
N ARG A 107 -2.13 18.63 10.22
CA ARG A 107 -2.75 18.99 11.49
C ARG A 107 -3.61 17.83 12.03
N ARG A 108 -4.57 17.32 11.25
CA ARG A 108 -5.46 16.21 11.65
C ARG A 108 -4.66 14.97 12.00
N VAL A 109 -3.63 14.63 11.20
CA VAL A 109 -2.76 13.47 11.48
C VAL A 109 -2.02 13.65 12.82
N ARG A 110 -1.49 14.86 13.11
CA ARG A 110 -0.87 15.10 14.42
C ARG A 110 -1.87 15.03 15.58
N GLU A 111 -3.08 15.55 15.40
CA GLU A 111 -4.16 15.46 16.39
C GLU A 111 -4.60 14.00 16.65
N PHE A 112 -4.42 13.12 15.64
CA PHE A 112 -4.74 11.70 15.75
C PHE A 112 -3.65 10.85 16.41
N ARG A 113 -2.38 11.33 16.48
CA ARG A 113 -1.26 10.60 17.07
C ARG A 113 -1.49 10.10 18.51
N PRO A 114 -2.03 10.91 19.46
CA PRO A 114 -2.36 10.41 20.81
C PRO A 114 -3.37 9.25 20.77
N ARG A 115 -4.34 9.31 19.86
CA ARG A 115 -5.31 8.24 19.70
C ARG A 115 -4.71 6.97 19.13
N THR A 116 -3.78 7.10 18.18
CA THR A 116 -2.99 5.97 17.70
C THR A 116 -2.18 5.34 18.83
N GLN A 117 -1.58 6.16 19.72
CA GLN A 117 -0.86 5.67 20.89
C GLN A 117 -1.78 4.87 21.84
N GLU A 118 -2.97 5.39 22.16
CA GLU A 118 -3.95 4.68 22.99
C GLU A 118 -4.33 3.31 22.39
N ILE A 119 -4.51 3.24 21.06
CA ILE A 119 -4.80 1.99 20.37
C ILE A 119 -3.63 1.02 20.51
N VAL A 120 -2.41 1.48 20.24
CA VAL A 120 -1.20 0.65 20.36
C VAL A 120 -1.02 0.16 21.79
N ASP A 121 -1.15 1.03 22.79
CA ASP A 121 -1.00 0.66 24.20
C ASP A 121 -2.00 -0.42 24.60
N GLY A 122 -3.27 -0.28 24.22
CA GLY A 122 -4.29 -1.30 24.49
C GLY A 122 -4.00 -2.65 23.82
N LEU A 123 -3.47 -2.65 22.59
CA LEU A 123 -3.09 -3.88 21.89
C LEU A 123 -1.85 -4.53 22.55
N LEU A 124 -0.88 -3.74 22.98
CA LEU A 124 0.31 -4.25 23.69
C LEU A 124 -0.03 -4.77 25.09
N ASP A 125 -0.95 -4.12 25.81
CA ASP A 125 -1.47 -4.62 27.10
C ASP A 125 -2.08 -6.02 26.94
N GLU A 126 -2.83 -6.25 25.87
CA GLU A 126 -3.40 -7.57 25.57
C GLU A 126 -2.33 -8.59 25.22
N ILE A 127 -1.29 -8.21 24.48
CA ILE A 127 -0.16 -9.09 24.17
C ILE A 127 0.59 -9.48 25.45
N GLU A 128 0.86 -8.53 26.37
CA GLU A 128 1.48 -8.81 27.67
C GLU A 128 0.61 -9.73 28.54
N ARG A 129 -0.70 -9.49 28.55
CA ARG A 129 -1.66 -10.30 29.32
C ARG A 129 -1.69 -11.77 28.86
N VAL A 130 -1.63 -11.99 27.54
CA VAL A 130 -1.61 -13.35 26.98
C VAL A 130 -0.24 -14.02 27.23
N GLY A 131 0.83 -13.24 27.19
CA GLY A 131 2.21 -13.73 27.33
C GLY A 131 2.77 -14.38 26.08
N PRO A 132 4.10 -14.65 26.06
CA PRO A 132 4.75 -15.31 24.95
C PRO A 132 4.44 -16.82 24.85
N PRO A 133 4.46 -17.43 23.64
CA PRO A 133 4.63 -16.73 22.36
C PRO A 133 3.36 -16.03 21.89
N ALA A 134 3.53 -14.96 21.09
CA ALA A 134 2.41 -14.24 20.50
C ALA A 134 2.62 -14.05 18.99
N ASP A 135 1.52 -14.07 18.22
CA ASP A 135 1.54 -13.69 16.80
C ASP A 135 1.30 -12.18 16.66
N LEU A 136 2.35 -11.45 16.24
CA LEU A 136 2.26 -10.00 16.05
C LEU A 136 1.41 -9.60 14.84
N VAL A 137 1.21 -10.47 13.85
CA VAL A 137 0.32 -10.16 12.73
C VAL A 137 -1.11 -10.06 13.23
N GLU A 138 -1.59 -11.10 13.92
CA GLU A 138 -2.96 -11.16 14.43
C GLU A 138 -3.22 -10.12 15.53
N ARG A 139 -2.25 -9.92 16.44
CA ARG A 139 -2.49 -9.15 17.67
C ARG A 139 -2.12 -7.67 17.59
N LEU A 140 -1.30 -7.27 16.61
CA LEU A 140 -0.88 -5.87 16.48
C LEU A 140 -0.95 -5.36 15.04
N ALA A 141 -0.31 -6.04 14.06
CA ALA A 141 -0.14 -5.50 12.73
C ALA A 141 -1.47 -5.31 11.98
N LEU A 142 -2.42 -6.22 12.13
CA LEU A 142 -3.77 -6.12 11.55
C LEU A 142 -4.70 -5.21 12.38
N PRO A 143 -4.82 -5.38 13.72
CA PRO A 143 -5.77 -4.60 14.51
C PRO A 143 -5.47 -3.10 14.55
N LEU A 144 -4.19 -2.70 14.55
CA LEU A 144 -3.81 -1.30 14.65
C LEU A 144 -4.37 -0.45 13.49
N PRO A 145 -4.00 -0.67 12.21
CA PRO A 145 -4.49 0.18 11.14
C PRO A 145 -5.99 0.01 10.88
N VAL A 146 -6.56 -1.18 11.16
CA VAL A 146 -8.01 -1.38 11.14
C VAL A 146 -8.70 -0.44 12.12
N SER A 147 -8.20 -0.35 13.36
CA SER A 147 -8.78 0.53 14.38
C SER A 147 -8.63 2.01 14.02
N VAL A 148 -7.47 2.39 13.48
CA VAL A 148 -7.17 3.77 13.07
C VAL A 148 -8.11 4.22 11.94
N ILE A 149 -8.17 3.47 10.83
CA ILE A 149 -9.01 3.88 9.68
C ILE A 149 -10.49 3.81 10.00
N SER A 150 -10.90 2.83 10.82
CA SER A 150 -12.29 2.71 11.29
C SER A 150 -12.73 3.92 12.09
N GLN A 151 -11.92 4.38 13.04
CA GLN A 151 -12.22 5.58 13.80
C GLN A 151 -12.29 6.82 12.91
N MET A 152 -11.38 6.96 11.93
CA MET A 152 -11.41 8.08 10.99
C MET A 152 -12.67 8.07 10.12
N LEU A 153 -13.15 6.88 9.72
CA LEU A 153 -14.36 6.72 8.91
C LEU A 153 -15.65 6.70 9.74
N GLY A 154 -15.53 6.61 11.06
CA GLY A 154 -16.68 6.49 11.93
C GLY A 154 -17.28 5.07 12.00
N VAL A 155 -16.52 4.04 11.65
CA VAL A 155 -16.95 2.63 11.76
C VAL A 155 -16.94 2.18 13.21
N PRO A 156 -18.04 1.62 13.74
CA PRO A 156 -18.09 1.09 15.09
C PRO A 156 -17.10 -0.08 15.29
N PRO A 157 -16.40 -0.17 16.44
CA PRO A 157 -15.45 -1.27 16.71
C PRO A 157 -16.05 -2.68 16.56
N ALA A 158 -17.31 -2.85 16.96
CA ALA A 158 -18.04 -4.12 16.84
C ALA A 158 -18.21 -4.61 15.38
N GLU A 159 -18.05 -3.72 14.39
CA GLU A 159 -18.25 -4.01 12.98
C GLU A 159 -16.95 -4.24 12.21
N HIS A 160 -15.77 -4.11 12.84
CA HIS A 160 -14.46 -4.26 12.16
C HIS A 160 -14.31 -5.61 11.45
N HIS A 161 -14.89 -6.68 11.99
CA HIS A 161 -14.85 -8.02 11.37
C HIS A 161 -15.61 -8.08 10.05
N ARG A 162 -16.69 -7.28 9.87
CA ARG A 162 -17.55 -7.34 8.66
C ARG A 162 -16.81 -7.00 7.37
N PHE A 163 -15.87 -6.09 7.42
CA PHE A 163 -15.16 -5.63 6.23
C PHE A 163 -13.75 -6.22 6.07
N ARG A 164 -13.14 -6.72 7.16
CA ARG A 164 -11.75 -7.22 7.12
C ARG A 164 -11.59 -8.37 6.12
N ASP A 165 -12.48 -9.34 6.16
CA ASP A 165 -12.43 -10.51 5.29
C ASP A 165 -12.66 -10.11 3.81
N PHE A 166 -13.62 -9.22 3.56
CA PHE A 166 -13.86 -8.69 2.22
C PHE A 166 -12.65 -7.91 1.66
N SER A 167 -11.97 -7.13 2.52
CA SER A 167 -10.80 -6.36 2.11
C SER A 167 -9.65 -7.25 1.66
N ALA A 168 -9.38 -8.35 2.38
CA ALA A 168 -8.36 -9.33 2.01
C ALA A 168 -8.67 -9.99 0.66
N MET A 169 -9.94 -10.31 0.39
CA MET A 169 -10.39 -10.90 -0.89
C MET A 169 -10.20 -9.94 -2.07
N VAL A 170 -10.55 -8.66 -1.89
CA VAL A 170 -10.42 -7.63 -2.95
C VAL A 170 -8.94 -7.41 -3.37
N LEU A 171 -7.99 -7.71 -2.50
CA LEU A 171 -6.55 -7.63 -2.79
C LEU A 171 -5.94 -8.96 -3.27
N SER A 172 -6.77 -9.95 -3.60
CA SER A 172 -6.33 -11.22 -4.17
C SER A 172 -5.74 -11.06 -5.56
N THR A 173 -4.69 -11.82 -5.85
CA THR A 173 -4.21 -12.06 -7.22
C THR A 173 -4.56 -13.46 -7.69
N THR A 174 -4.41 -14.48 -6.82
CA THR A 174 -4.73 -15.89 -7.09
C THR A 174 -5.27 -16.64 -5.86
N ALA A 175 -5.35 -16.00 -4.67
CA ALA A 175 -5.79 -16.63 -3.43
C ALA A 175 -7.31 -16.93 -3.45
N PHE A 176 -8.09 -16.15 -4.20
CA PHE A 176 -9.55 -16.29 -4.32
C PHE A 176 -9.96 -16.26 -5.79
N THR A 177 -11.08 -16.88 -6.10
CA THR A 177 -11.69 -16.85 -7.45
C THR A 177 -12.20 -15.46 -7.80
N ARG A 178 -12.42 -15.20 -9.10
CA ARG A 178 -13.01 -13.93 -9.56
C ARG A 178 -14.40 -13.70 -8.94
N GLU A 179 -15.20 -14.75 -8.84
CA GLU A 179 -16.54 -14.71 -8.28
C GLU A 179 -16.53 -14.31 -6.80
N GLU A 180 -15.59 -14.85 -6.01
CA GLU A 180 -15.41 -14.48 -4.61
C GLU A 180 -14.96 -13.03 -4.46
N VAL A 181 -14.06 -12.55 -5.30
CA VAL A 181 -13.60 -11.15 -5.31
C VAL A 181 -14.73 -10.20 -5.65
N VAL A 182 -15.57 -10.54 -6.65
CA VAL A 182 -16.75 -9.74 -7.03
C VAL A 182 -17.76 -9.69 -5.88
N ALA A 183 -18.06 -10.84 -5.25
CA ALA A 183 -18.95 -10.91 -4.11
C ALA A 183 -18.43 -10.10 -2.90
N ALA A 184 -17.13 -10.18 -2.62
CA ALA A 184 -16.50 -9.40 -1.55
C ALA A 184 -16.60 -7.89 -1.79
N ARG A 185 -16.40 -7.45 -3.04
CA ARG A 185 -16.57 -6.03 -3.42
C ARG A 185 -18.00 -5.57 -3.22
N ALA A 186 -19.00 -6.38 -3.66
CA ALA A 186 -20.41 -6.07 -3.47
C ALA A 186 -20.75 -5.97 -1.97
N GLY A 187 -20.21 -6.88 -1.14
CA GLY A 187 -20.39 -6.82 0.31
C GLY A 187 -19.81 -5.54 0.95
N LEU A 188 -18.65 -5.06 0.47
CA LEU A 188 -18.11 -3.77 0.90
C LEU A 188 -18.97 -2.58 0.47
N GLU A 189 -19.51 -2.60 -0.75
CA GLU A 189 -20.40 -1.54 -1.25
C GLU A 189 -21.70 -1.48 -0.46
N GLU A 190 -22.28 -2.63 -0.13
CA GLU A 190 -23.48 -2.73 0.72
C GLU A 190 -23.20 -2.18 2.13
N TYR A 191 -22.13 -2.65 2.76
CA TYR A 191 -21.71 -2.21 4.09
C TYR A 191 -21.50 -0.70 4.16
N LEU A 192 -20.81 -0.12 3.18
CA LEU A 192 -20.57 1.32 3.15
C LEU A 192 -21.83 2.13 2.86
N GLY A 193 -22.78 1.56 2.10
CA GLY A 193 -24.11 2.11 1.92
C GLY A 193 -24.86 2.19 3.26
N GLU A 194 -24.86 1.11 4.06
CA GLU A 194 -25.47 1.08 5.41
C GLU A 194 -24.82 2.13 6.33
N LEU A 195 -23.48 2.22 6.32
CA LEU A 195 -22.75 3.20 7.13
C LEU A 195 -23.08 4.64 6.70
N ALA A 196 -23.18 4.91 5.41
CA ALA A 196 -23.58 6.22 4.88
C ALA A 196 -25.00 6.61 5.36
N GLU A 197 -25.97 5.69 5.28
CA GLU A 197 -27.32 5.90 5.79
C GLU A 197 -27.35 6.15 7.30
N GLN A 198 -26.53 5.43 8.05
CA GLN A 198 -26.38 5.66 9.49
C GLN A 198 -25.85 7.08 9.76
N ARG A 199 -24.81 7.51 9.04
CA ARG A 199 -24.21 8.84 9.17
C ARG A 199 -25.12 9.97 8.69
N ARG A 200 -25.99 9.71 7.72
CA ARG A 200 -27.05 10.66 7.30
C ARG A 200 -28.04 10.93 8.43
N ARG A 201 -28.38 9.89 9.21
CA ARG A 201 -29.32 10.02 10.35
C ARG A 201 -28.63 10.60 11.59
N VAL A 202 -27.39 10.24 11.85
CA VAL A 202 -26.61 10.64 13.02
C VAL A 202 -25.20 11.05 12.57
N PRO A 203 -25.03 12.29 12.10
CA PRO A 203 -23.72 12.80 11.69
C PRO A 203 -22.71 12.82 12.84
N GLY A 204 -21.45 12.45 12.55
CA GLY A 204 -20.31 12.51 13.46
C GLY A 204 -19.18 13.42 12.96
N ASP A 205 -18.14 13.59 13.75
CA ASP A 205 -16.88 14.24 13.30
C ASP A 205 -15.96 13.21 12.65
N ASP A 206 -16.45 12.55 11.59
CA ASP A 206 -15.74 11.50 10.87
C ASP A 206 -15.79 11.72 9.34
N LEU A 207 -14.95 10.98 8.61
CA LEU A 207 -14.83 11.11 7.16
C LEU A 207 -16.09 10.65 6.42
N MET A 208 -16.80 9.63 6.93
CA MET A 208 -18.04 9.18 6.27
C MET A 208 -19.11 10.25 6.37
N SER A 209 -19.27 10.89 7.53
CA SER A 209 -20.18 12.04 7.69
C SER A 209 -19.85 13.19 6.74
N ALA A 210 -18.56 13.48 6.57
CA ALA A 210 -18.11 14.52 5.62
C ALA A 210 -18.40 14.14 4.15
N LEU A 211 -18.25 12.86 3.79
CA LEU A 211 -18.57 12.37 2.45
C LEU A 211 -20.09 12.39 2.18
N VAL A 212 -20.89 11.99 3.15
CA VAL A 212 -22.37 12.05 3.08
C VAL A 212 -22.83 13.51 2.88
N ALA A 213 -22.32 14.44 3.69
CA ALA A 213 -22.64 15.86 3.53
C ALA A 213 -22.24 16.41 2.15
N ALA A 214 -21.11 15.96 1.60
CA ALA A 214 -20.68 16.34 0.26
C ALA A 214 -21.57 15.73 -0.84
N HIS A 215 -22.11 14.54 -0.63
CA HIS A 215 -23.09 13.92 -1.52
C HIS A 215 -24.43 14.67 -1.49
N ASP A 216 -24.96 14.94 -0.32
CA ASP A 216 -26.23 15.63 -0.13
C ASP A 216 -26.22 17.08 -0.68
N ASP A 217 -25.02 17.68 -0.78
CA ASP A 217 -24.78 18.98 -1.45
C ASP A 217 -24.52 18.86 -2.98
N ASP A 218 -24.82 17.73 -3.62
CA ASP A 218 -24.57 17.44 -5.05
C ASP A 218 -23.09 17.60 -5.50
N ARG A 219 -22.14 17.54 -4.57
CA ARG A 219 -20.69 17.64 -4.86
C ARG A 219 -20.03 16.28 -5.09
N LEU A 220 -20.73 15.20 -4.77
CA LEU A 220 -20.25 13.81 -4.84
C LEU A 220 -21.41 12.92 -5.30
N SER A 221 -21.21 12.08 -6.30
CA SER A 221 -22.19 11.08 -6.69
C SER A 221 -22.24 9.91 -5.68
N GLU A 222 -23.35 9.17 -5.65
CA GLU A 222 -23.48 7.96 -4.81
C GLU A 222 -22.37 6.94 -5.11
N GLN A 223 -22.04 6.74 -6.38
CA GLN A 223 -20.96 5.85 -6.79
C GLN A 223 -19.60 6.33 -6.28
N GLU A 224 -19.29 7.63 -6.40
CA GLU A 224 -18.05 8.21 -5.88
C GLU A 224 -17.96 8.10 -4.35
N LEU A 225 -19.08 8.28 -3.64
CA LEU A 225 -19.15 8.11 -2.18
C LEU A 225 -18.75 6.69 -1.79
N ARG A 226 -19.41 5.68 -2.36
CA ARG A 226 -19.14 4.26 -2.07
C ARG A 226 -17.71 3.86 -2.44
N GLN A 227 -17.27 4.18 -3.66
CA GLN A 227 -15.91 3.86 -4.13
C GLN A 227 -14.83 4.57 -3.31
N THR A 228 -15.09 5.79 -2.84
CA THR A 228 -14.20 6.51 -1.93
C THR A 228 -14.13 5.82 -0.59
N GLY A 229 -15.26 5.44 0.00
CA GLY A 229 -15.31 4.69 1.24
C GLY A 229 -14.52 3.38 1.16
N ILE A 230 -14.71 2.58 0.10
CA ILE A 230 -13.94 1.35 -0.16
C ILE A 230 -12.44 1.66 -0.25
N THR A 231 -12.06 2.67 -1.04
CA THR A 231 -10.65 3.02 -1.26
C THR A 231 -9.97 3.43 0.05
N LEU A 232 -10.64 4.21 0.90
CA LEU A 232 -10.13 4.64 2.19
C LEU A 232 -10.04 3.47 3.17
N LEU A 233 -11.06 2.63 3.22
CA LEU A 233 -11.12 1.50 4.13
C LEU A 233 -10.04 0.47 3.77
N VAL A 234 -10.06 -0.07 2.54
CA VAL A 234 -9.12 -1.12 2.09
C VAL A 234 -7.68 -0.60 2.03
N GLY A 235 -7.49 0.59 1.43
CA GLY A 235 -6.16 1.20 1.30
C GLY A 235 -5.56 1.65 2.64
N GLY A 236 -6.42 1.97 3.62
CA GLY A 236 -6.00 2.49 4.91
C GLY A 236 -5.49 1.43 5.89
N HIS A 237 -5.86 0.16 5.76
CA HIS A 237 -5.42 -0.84 6.72
C HIS A 237 -4.51 -1.94 6.14
N GLU A 238 -4.85 -2.56 5.03
CA GLU A 238 -4.12 -3.73 4.52
C GLU A 238 -2.66 -3.41 4.17
N SER A 239 -2.42 -2.26 3.53
CA SER A 239 -1.05 -1.86 3.17
C SER A 239 -0.20 -1.52 4.39
N THR A 240 -0.78 -0.84 5.39
CA THR A 240 -0.08 -0.47 6.63
C THR A 240 0.19 -1.70 7.48
N ALA A 241 -0.78 -2.62 7.61
CA ALA A 241 -0.60 -3.89 8.30
C ALA A 241 0.53 -4.74 7.69
N SER A 242 0.51 -4.88 6.37
CA SER A 242 1.52 -5.64 5.62
C SER A 242 2.92 -4.99 5.73
N GLN A 243 2.99 -3.65 5.64
CA GLN A 243 4.23 -2.90 5.81
C GLN A 243 4.78 -3.07 7.23
N PHE A 244 3.94 -2.95 8.26
CA PHE A 244 4.36 -3.08 9.65
C PHE A 244 4.86 -4.50 9.98
N ALA A 245 4.10 -5.53 9.60
CA ALA A 245 4.51 -6.92 9.79
C ALA A 245 5.85 -7.23 9.11
N SER A 246 6.01 -6.78 7.85
CA SER A 246 7.26 -6.92 7.10
C SER A 246 8.41 -6.13 7.72
N SER A 247 8.12 -4.96 8.32
CA SER A 247 9.12 -4.14 9.00
C SER A 247 9.66 -4.84 10.25
N VAL A 248 8.76 -5.35 11.10
CA VAL A 248 9.18 -6.09 12.31
C VAL A 248 9.92 -7.37 11.92
N TYR A 249 9.43 -8.13 10.92
CA TYR A 249 10.15 -9.28 10.39
C TYR A 249 11.58 -8.92 9.95
N LEU A 250 11.76 -7.86 9.16
CA LEU A 250 13.07 -7.42 8.66
C LEU A 250 14.02 -7.00 9.79
N LEU A 251 13.49 -6.34 10.81
CA LEU A 251 14.27 -5.93 11.98
C LEU A 251 14.69 -7.14 12.83
N LEU A 252 13.77 -8.08 13.09
CA LEU A 252 14.03 -9.24 13.93
C LEU A 252 14.80 -10.35 13.19
N SER A 253 14.82 -10.36 11.85
CA SER A 253 15.62 -11.31 11.07
C SER A 253 17.12 -11.18 11.30
N ARG A 254 17.57 -10.06 11.88
CA ARG A 254 18.94 -9.79 12.32
C ARG A 254 18.91 -9.04 13.65
N PRO A 255 19.20 -9.71 14.77
CA PRO A 255 19.06 -9.13 16.12
C PRO A 255 19.80 -7.80 16.34
N GLU A 256 20.91 -7.58 15.63
CA GLU A 256 21.67 -6.34 15.69
C GLU A 256 20.88 -5.11 15.22
N ARG A 257 19.89 -5.27 14.33
CA ARG A 257 19.03 -4.18 13.86
C ARG A 257 18.07 -3.73 14.96
N TRP A 258 17.46 -4.69 15.65
CA TRP A 258 16.58 -4.42 16.78
C TRP A 258 17.34 -3.77 17.93
N ALA A 259 18.51 -4.32 18.28
CA ALA A 259 19.39 -3.78 19.30
C ALA A 259 19.81 -2.33 19.00
N LEU A 260 20.17 -2.02 17.75
CA LEU A 260 20.53 -0.66 17.34
C LEU A 260 19.39 0.34 17.56
N LEU A 261 18.15 -0.01 17.16
CA LEU A 261 17.01 0.88 17.38
C LEU A 261 16.62 1.01 18.84
N ARG A 262 16.83 -0.03 19.66
CA ARG A 262 16.63 0.04 21.11
C ARG A 262 17.64 0.99 21.76
N GLU A 263 18.91 0.93 21.33
CA GLU A 263 19.98 1.81 21.85
C GLU A 263 19.88 3.25 21.33
N ARG A 264 19.30 3.42 20.13
CA ARG A 264 19.20 4.70 19.44
C ARG A 264 17.77 4.96 18.93
N PRO A 265 16.80 5.15 19.84
CA PRO A 265 15.38 5.32 19.48
C PRO A 265 15.12 6.56 18.61
N GLU A 266 16.01 7.56 18.64
CA GLU A 266 15.95 8.74 17.75
C GLU A 266 16.08 8.38 16.27
N LEU A 267 16.54 7.18 15.93
CA LEU A 267 16.60 6.66 14.55
C LEU A 267 15.25 6.14 14.05
N VAL A 268 14.23 5.96 14.90
CA VAL A 268 12.95 5.39 14.46
C VAL A 268 12.34 6.14 13.27
N PRO A 269 12.32 7.48 13.20
CA PRO A 269 11.80 8.18 12.03
C PRO A 269 12.56 7.86 10.73
N SER A 270 13.88 7.85 10.73
CA SER A 270 14.70 7.50 9.55
C SER A 270 14.60 6.01 9.21
N ALA A 271 14.53 5.16 10.22
CA ALA A 271 14.31 3.72 10.05
C ALA A 271 12.98 3.43 9.35
N VAL A 272 11.91 4.14 9.68
CA VAL A 272 10.61 3.99 9.00
C VAL A 272 10.72 4.37 7.51
N GLU A 273 11.43 5.45 7.14
CA GLU A 273 11.64 5.79 5.73
C GLU A 273 12.47 4.71 5.02
N GLU A 274 13.48 4.15 5.66
CA GLU A 274 14.29 3.07 5.08
C GLU A 274 13.51 1.75 4.97
N LEU A 275 12.67 1.42 5.94
CA LEU A 275 11.74 0.29 5.87
C LEU A 275 10.76 0.44 4.70
N LEU A 276 10.22 1.64 4.50
CA LEU A 276 9.34 1.96 3.37
C LEU A 276 10.07 1.83 2.02
N ARG A 277 11.33 2.27 1.93
CA ARG A 277 12.16 2.11 0.73
C ARG A 277 12.47 0.66 0.43
N PHE A 278 12.97 -0.04 1.47
CA PHE A 278 13.60 -1.35 1.31
C PHE A 278 12.59 -2.48 1.08
N ILE A 279 11.42 -2.43 1.72
CA ILE A 279 10.42 -3.48 1.64
C ILE A 279 9.64 -3.39 0.31
N PRO A 280 9.70 -4.42 -0.56
CA PRO A 280 8.95 -4.46 -1.80
C PRO A 280 7.50 -4.86 -1.51
N LEU A 281 6.71 -3.94 -0.93
CA LEU A 281 5.38 -4.22 -0.39
C LEU A 281 4.39 -4.75 -1.43
N GLY A 282 4.37 -4.18 -2.64
CA GLY A 282 3.47 -4.60 -3.71
C GLY A 282 4.09 -5.65 -4.63
N SER A 283 3.27 -6.51 -5.22
CA SER A 283 3.70 -7.48 -6.24
C SER A 283 4.12 -6.82 -7.58
N GLY A 284 3.99 -5.50 -7.70
CA GLY A 284 4.22 -4.76 -8.94
C GLY A 284 3.02 -4.82 -9.91
N GLY A 285 2.89 -3.86 -10.80
CA GLY A 285 1.88 -3.89 -11.86
C GLY A 285 0.43 -3.61 -11.45
N ALA A 286 0.19 -3.16 -10.23
CA ALA A 286 -1.17 -2.94 -9.72
C ALA A 286 -1.95 -1.82 -10.44
N PHE A 287 -1.25 -0.87 -11.03
CA PHE A 287 -1.89 0.34 -11.55
C PHE A 287 -1.28 0.77 -12.88
N ALA A 288 -1.71 0.13 -13.97
CA ALA A 288 -1.35 0.53 -15.32
C ALA A 288 -1.83 1.95 -15.64
N ARG A 289 -1.10 2.65 -16.48
CA ARG A 289 -1.43 3.95 -17.05
C ARG A 289 -1.36 3.86 -18.56
N TYR A 290 -2.12 4.68 -19.26
CA TYR A 290 -2.07 4.77 -20.71
C TYR A 290 -1.48 6.09 -21.14
N ALA A 291 -0.52 6.07 -22.05
CA ALA A 291 -0.01 7.26 -22.71
C ALA A 291 -1.16 7.90 -23.53
N VAL A 292 -1.42 9.20 -23.33
CA VAL A 292 -2.45 9.93 -24.11
C VAL A 292 -1.89 10.55 -25.36
N GLU A 293 -0.58 10.70 -25.44
CA GLU A 293 0.23 11.11 -26.59
C GLU A 293 1.57 10.36 -26.58
N ASP A 294 2.37 10.50 -27.62
CA ASP A 294 3.70 9.91 -27.69
C ASP A 294 4.63 10.49 -26.62
N VAL A 295 5.25 9.65 -25.80
CA VAL A 295 6.14 10.08 -24.71
C VAL A 295 7.47 9.34 -24.78
N GLN A 296 8.57 10.09 -24.81
CA GLN A 296 9.91 9.53 -24.74
C GLN A 296 10.26 9.17 -23.29
N LEU A 297 10.57 7.90 -23.01
CA LEU A 297 11.10 7.39 -21.74
C LEU A 297 12.48 6.78 -21.98
N GLY A 298 13.53 7.49 -21.60
CA GLY A 298 14.88 7.07 -21.93
C GLY A 298 15.05 6.91 -23.46
N GLU A 299 15.44 5.72 -23.90
CA GLU A 299 15.63 5.39 -25.32
C GLU A 299 14.35 4.87 -26.01
N VAL A 300 13.26 4.70 -25.27
CA VAL A 300 12.01 4.12 -25.77
C VAL A 300 10.97 5.21 -26.00
N LEU A 301 10.32 5.19 -27.16
CA LEU A 301 9.15 6.00 -27.45
C LEU A 301 7.88 5.18 -27.14
N VAL A 302 7.20 5.53 -26.07
CA VAL A 302 5.88 5.00 -25.74
C VAL A 302 4.85 5.75 -26.59
N ARG A 303 4.10 5.03 -27.40
CA ARG A 303 3.10 5.61 -28.30
C ARG A 303 1.80 5.91 -27.58
N ALA A 304 1.07 6.89 -28.10
CA ALA A 304 -0.30 7.16 -27.66
C ALA A 304 -1.15 5.88 -27.69
N GLY A 305 -1.87 5.61 -26.60
CA GLY A 305 -2.68 4.41 -26.44
C GLY A 305 -1.95 3.19 -25.86
N GLU A 306 -0.64 3.22 -25.69
CA GLU A 306 0.11 2.13 -25.05
C GLU A 306 0.03 2.21 -23.53
N ALA A 307 -0.08 1.03 -22.90
CA ALA A 307 -0.09 0.89 -21.45
C ALA A 307 1.34 0.84 -20.87
N VAL A 308 1.52 1.44 -19.70
CA VAL A 308 2.78 1.46 -18.96
C VAL A 308 2.54 1.09 -17.50
N VAL A 309 3.39 0.24 -16.95
CA VAL A 309 3.46 -0.13 -15.54
C VAL A 309 4.79 0.37 -14.97
N ALA A 310 4.71 1.10 -13.85
CA ALA A 310 5.87 1.66 -13.16
C ALA A 310 6.24 0.82 -11.93
N SER A 311 7.47 0.28 -11.90
CA SER A 311 7.95 -0.53 -10.77
C SER A 311 8.61 0.34 -9.69
N THR A 312 7.86 0.71 -8.64
CA THR A 312 8.41 1.41 -7.47
C THR A 312 9.41 0.54 -6.71
N ASN A 313 9.20 -0.79 -6.67
CA ASN A 313 10.13 -1.73 -6.06
C ASN A 313 11.51 -1.68 -6.72
N SER A 314 11.54 -1.57 -8.05
CA SER A 314 12.78 -1.42 -8.80
C SER A 314 13.39 -0.02 -8.60
N ALA A 315 12.59 1.02 -8.71
CA ALA A 315 13.04 2.41 -8.55
C ALA A 315 13.68 2.67 -7.17
N ASN A 316 13.12 2.09 -6.10
CA ASN A 316 13.65 2.19 -4.75
C ASN A 316 14.99 1.45 -4.54
N ARG A 317 15.45 0.72 -5.54
CA ARG A 317 16.76 0.01 -5.59
C ARG A 317 17.65 0.54 -6.73
N ASP A 318 17.38 1.74 -7.25
CA ASP A 318 18.20 2.34 -8.32
C ASP A 318 19.48 2.94 -7.74
N ASP A 319 20.64 2.37 -8.09
CA ASP A 319 21.97 2.80 -7.69
C ASP A 319 22.37 4.21 -8.15
N ARG A 320 21.65 4.75 -9.13
CA ARG A 320 21.79 6.15 -9.58
C ARG A 320 21.23 7.17 -8.58
N VAL A 321 20.41 6.69 -7.62
CA VAL A 321 19.70 7.55 -6.65
C VAL A 321 20.07 7.17 -5.21
N PHE A 322 20.24 5.87 -4.95
CA PHE A 322 20.53 5.36 -3.62
C PHE A 322 21.93 4.72 -3.62
N ALA A 323 22.84 5.20 -2.79
CA ALA A 323 24.11 4.52 -2.54
C ALA A 323 23.82 3.16 -1.88
N ASP A 324 24.49 2.11 -2.35
CA ASP A 324 24.31 0.74 -1.87
C ASP A 324 22.83 0.37 -1.69
N PRO A 325 22.02 0.39 -2.79
CA PRO A 325 20.56 0.33 -2.72
C PRO A 325 20.04 -0.98 -2.14
N ASP A 326 20.79 -2.05 -2.23
CA ASP A 326 20.44 -3.38 -1.72
C ASP A 326 20.87 -3.60 -0.25
N GLU A 327 21.60 -2.65 0.34
CA GLU A 327 21.86 -2.62 1.76
C GLU A 327 20.73 -1.92 2.52
N PHE A 328 20.33 -2.53 3.65
CA PHE A 328 19.36 -1.95 4.58
C PHE A 328 20.09 -1.11 5.62
N ASP A 329 19.98 0.21 5.51
CA ASP A 329 20.69 1.18 6.33
C ASP A 329 19.71 2.05 7.14
N LEU A 330 19.58 1.78 8.44
CA LEU A 330 18.73 2.53 9.37
C LEU A 330 19.14 4.00 9.54
N THR A 331 20.34 4.36 9.10
CA THR A 331 20.90 5.70 9.21
C THR A 331 20.89 6.48 7.91
N ARG A 332 20.26 5.95 6.85
CA ARG A 332 20.18 6.60 5.53
C ARG A 332 19.52 7.97 5.62
N GLU A 333 20.29 9.02 5.43
CA GLU A 333 19.81 10.41 5.52
C GLU A 333 19.03 10.83 4.26
N HIS A 334 19.57 10.57 3.04
CA HIS A 334 18.93 10.91 1.79
C HIS A 334 18.11 9.74 1.27
N ASN A 335 16.79 9.81 1.45
CA ASN A 335 15.88 8.71 1.14
C ASN A 335 14.64 9.15 0.34
N PRO A 336 14.80 9.57 -0.95
CA PRO A 336 13.69 10.03 -1.79
C PRO A 336 12.88 8.86 -2.38
N HIS A 337 12.48 7.88 -1.55
CA HIS A 337 11.81 6.68 -2.02
C HIS A 337 10.43 6.95 -2.62
N LEU A 338 9.99 6.06 -3.50
CA LEU A 338 8.69 6.09 -4.18
C LEU A 338 7.67 5.09 -3.59
N ALA A 339 7.81 4.67 -2.33
CA ALA A 339 6.89 3.72 -1.69
C ALA A 339 5.43 4.23 -1.67
N PHE A 340 5.25 5.53 -1.54
CA PHE A 340 3.94 6.18 -1.60
C PHE A 340 3.52 6.65 -3.01
N GLY A 341 4.23 6.20 -4.04
CA GLY A 341 4.00 6.65 -5.41
C GLY A 341 4.46 8.08 -5.66
N GLY A 342 3.82 8.78 -6.60
CA GLY A 342 4.18 10.15 -7.00
C GLY A 342 3.07 10.86 -7.77
N GLY A 343 3.30 12.15 -8.05
CA GLY A 343 2.37 12.99 -8.80
C GLY A 343 1.04 13.20 -8.08
N VAL A 344 -0.02 13.39 -8.85
CA VAL A 344 -1.38 13.66 -8.32
C VAL A 344 -1.95 12.49 -7.50
N HIS A 345 -1.47 11.26 -7.75
CA HIS A 345 -1.85 10.04 -7.05
C HIS A 345 -0.93 9.65 -5.89
N VAL A 346 -0.05 10.55 -5.42
CA VAL A 346 0.73 10.27 -4.21
C VAL A 346 -0.20 9.84 -3.07
N CYS A 347 0.21 8.84 -2.29
CA CYS A 347 -0.63 8.27 -1.24
C CYS A 347 -1.20 9.36 -0.32
N LEU A 348 -2.51 9.36 -0.15
CA LEU A 348 -3.22 10.33 0.69
C LEU A 348 -2.89 10.13 2.17
N GLY A 349 -2.81 8.84 2.59
CA GLY A 349 -2.52 8.41 3.96
C GLY A 349 -1.04 8.38 4.32
N ALA A 350 -0.12 8.87 3.47
CA ALA A 350 1.32 8.72 3.68
C ALA A 350 1.82 9.21 5.05
N GLN A 351 1.29 10.33 5.54
CA GLN A 351 1.67 10.87 6.86
C GLN A 351 1.06 10.07 8.00
N LEU A 352 -0.17 9.56 7.82
CA LEU A 352 -0.84 8.71 8.80
C LEU A 352 -0.09 7.39 8.95
N ALA A 353 0.21 6.71 7.85
CA ALA A 353 0.97 5.46 7.85
C ALA A 353 2.35 5.60 8.51
N ARG A 354 3.07 6.69 8.24
CA ARG A 354 4.32 7.01 8.94
C ARG A 354 4.12 7.13 10.45
N GLY A 355 3.08 7.85 10.86
CA GLY A 355 2.74 8.02 12.27
C GLY A 355 2.41 6.70 12.96
N GLU A 356 1.61 5.85 12.33
CA GLU A 356 1.28 4.51 12.84
C GLU A 356 2.51 3.62 12.99
N LEU A 357 3.36 3.56 11.95
CA LEU A 357 4.60 2.77 11.95
C LEU A 357 5.56 3.25 13.05
N GLN A 358 5.74 4.57 13.21
CA GLN A 358 6.60 5.14 14.25
C GLN A 358 6.08 4.83 15.65
N VAL A 359 4.80 5.12 15.92
CA VAL A 359 4.20 4.88 17.25
C VAL A 359 4.28 3.40 17.62
N ALA A 360 3.92 2.51 16.70
CA ALA A 360 3.94 1.07 16.97
C ALA A 360 5.38 0.56 17.20
N LEU A 361 6.35 1.03 16.41
CA LEU A 361 7.73 0.61 16.55
C LEU A 361 8.37 1.15 17.84
N GLU A 362 8.16 2.44 18.17
CA GLU A 362 8.61 3.07 19.42
C GLU A 362 8.05 2.33 20.65
N SER A 363 6.76 1.99 20.61
CA SER A 363 6.09 1.28 21.71
C SER A 363 6.59 -0.16 21.87
N LEU A 364 6.80 -0.88 20.75
CA LEU A 364 7.38 -2.24 20.79
C LEU A 364 8.81 -2.24 21.34
N LEU A 365 9.66 -1.31 20.90
CA LEU A 365 11.04 -1.19 21.39
C LEU A 365 11.09 -0.91 22.89
N THR A 366 10.13 -0.13 23.40
CA THR A 366 10.05 0.23 24.81
C THR A 366 9.52 -0.92 25.69
N ARG A 367 8.44 -1.57 25.23
CA ARG A 367 7.73 -2.59 26.03
C ARG A 367 8.34 -3.99 25.88
N PHE A 368 8.89 -4.30 24.72
CA PHE A 368 9.48 -5.59 24.41
C PHE A 368 10.93 -5.44 23.91
N PRO A 369 11.86 -4.94 24.75
CA PRO A 369 13.24 -4.65 24.35
C PRO A 369 14.01 -5.89 23.85
N ASP A 370 13.63 -7.09 24.33
CA ASP A 370 14.26 -8.38 23.96
C ASP A 370 13.39 -9.17 22.97
N LEU A 371 12.52 -8.51 22.23
CA LEU A 371 11.65 -9.12 21.22
C LEU A 371 12.46 -9.89 20.17
N ARG A 372 12.08 -11.12 19.90
CA ARG A 372 12.72 -11.99 18.91
C ARG A 372 11.73 -12.95 18.27
N LEU A 373 12.05 -13.44 17.08
CA LEU A 373 11.27 -14.50 16.43
C LEU A 373 11.38 -15.81 17.24
N THR A 374 10.31 -16.60 17.27
CA THR A 374 10.31 -17.94 17.89
C THR A 374 10.86 -19.03 16.97
N THR A 375 10.91 -18.75 15.66
CA THR A 375 11.41 -19.64 14.61
C THR A 375 12.47 -18.92 13.79
N PRO A 376 13.35 -19.63 13.08
CA PRO A 376 14.25 -19.02 12.10
C PRO A 376 13.47 -18.15 11.11
N ALA A 377 14.06 -17.03 10.70
CA ALA A 377 13.39 -16.06 9.82
C ALA A 377 12.95 -16.68 8.48
N GLU A 378 13.71 -17.67 8.00
CA GLU A 378 13.41 -18.44 6.78
C GLU A 378 12.21 -19.38 6.91
N GLU A 379 11.74 -19.67 8.11
CA GLU A 379 10.60 -20.53 8.38
C GLU A 379 9.31 -19.74 8.62
N VAL A 380 9.40 -18.41 8.77
CA VAL A 380 8.22 -17.55 8.93
C VAL A 380 7.33 -17.67 7.69
N PRO A 381 6.02 -18.03 7.87
CA PRO A 381 5.11 -18.22 6.74
C PRO A 381 4.69 -16.87 6.14
N TRP A 382 4.60 -16.82 4.81
CA TRP A 382 4.19 -15.62 4.06
C TRP A 382 2.83 -15.80 3.40
N LYS A 383 2.14 -14.68 3.16
CA LYS A 383 0.91 -14.65 2.37
C LYS A 383 1.24 -14.96 0.91
N GLU A 384 0.41 -15.79 0.29
CA GLU A 384 0.51 -16.17 -1.13
C GLU A 384 -0.74 -15.72 -1.89
N GLY A 385 -0.59 -15.49 -3.18
CA GLY A 385 -1.71 -15.13 -4.05
C GLY A 385 -2.38 -13.79 -3.72
N THR A 386 -1.66 -12.86 -3.10
CA THR A 386 -2.14 -11.53 -2.71
C THR A 386 -1.31 -10.41 -3.34
N LEU A 387 -1.93 -9.25 -3.52
CA LEU A 387 -1.27 -8.07 -4.07
C LEU A 387 -0.13 -7.55 -3.18
N LEU A 388 -0.29 -7.70 -1.86
CA LEU A 388 0.65 -7.20 -0.86
C LEU A 388 1.45 -8.33 -0.24
N ARG A 389 2.76 -8.17 -0.17
CA ARG A 389 3.69 -9.10 0.47
C ARG A 389 3.74 -8.85 1.96
N SER A 390 3.50 -9.86 2.77
CA SER A 390 3.72 -9.80 4.21
C SER A 390 3.80 -11.19 4.82
N PRO A 391 4.39 -11.32 6.02
CA PRO A 391 4.19 -12.51 6.82
C PRO A 391 2.68 -12.79 7.00
N ARG A 392 2.29 -14.07 6.92
CA ARG A 392 0.95 -14.54 7.28
C ARG A 392 0.78 -14.57 8.79
N GLU A 393 1.83 -14.98 9.48
CA GLU A 393 1.98 -15.05 10.92
C GLU A 393 3.39 -14.56 11.28
N LEU A 394 3.54 -13.89 12.42
CA LEU A 394 4.84 -13.46 12.92
C LEU A 394 4.97 -13.84 14.41
N PRO A 395 5.28 -15.11 14.70
CA PRO A 395 5.37 -15.59 16.05
C PRO A 395 6.64 -15.05 16.75
N VAL A 396 6.44 -14.38 17.87
CA VAL A 396 7.51 -13.74 18.65
C VAL A 396 7.49 -14.15 20.12
N THR A 397 8.62 -13.91 20.77
CA THR A 397 8.80 -14.03 22.21
C THR A 397 9.69 -12.90 22.72
N TRP A 398 9.65 -12.63 24.02
CA TRP A 398 10.41 -11.58 24.69
C TRP A 398 10.89 -11.98 26.07
#